data_8ba1703dc2ee0b7e98d8a3cef8f6c4c0
#
_entry.id   8ba1703dc2ee0b7e98d8a3cef8f6c4c0
#
_cell.length_a   1.000
_cell.length_b   1.000
_cell.length_c   1.000
_cell.angle_alpha   90.00
_cell.angle_beta   90.00
_cell.angle_gamma   90.00
#
_symmetry.space_group_name_H-M   'P 1'
#
loop_
_entity.id
_entity.type
_entity.pdbx_description
1 polymer ?
#
loop_
_entity_poly.entity_id
_entity_poly.type
_entity_poly.pdbx_seq_one_letter_code
_entity_poly.pdbx_strand_id
1 'polypeptide(L)'
;MNLKKQLACIYTNNFFSGLRITDAVWVALLAARGFSLWEIGVAESVFHMVSLTFEVPSGMAADLLGRKKTLVAGGVCMVLSNLLMAFAPDLFFICLAMALSALANAMFSGTASALTYDSLKQCGRTDDYLRVSANCSQLSMLATAVGSLASTLERFLRFSGFYLLSAAFEGTAAAATALMTEPIVTETQARREKQTFRDLPGQLARLVRDSITALRATPLAAKLIVSAAVLCIPSYLTKMFVQQRLVELGWPTALLFVPMLLSGLASMLGVEAGRRLHPESLRRFYAVCALLCGGGCALVGAAPVLGCIFGCMLVQGVIDAYLLHEDQKLNDVIPSDQRATLISVDSMVYSLLMIPASPLVGAVGDAFGQAGAGLAVLGVLVALTGTAALGRKTRAS
;
A
#
# COMPACT_ATOMS: atom_id res chain seq x y z
N MET A 1 -22.57 -15.74 -19.24
CA MET A 1 -21.59 -15.98 -18.14
C MET A 1 -22.26 -16.71 -16.98
N ASN A 2 -21.62 -17.68 -16.36
CA ASN A 2 -22.13 -18.32 -15.13
C ASN A 2 -21.68 -17.49 -13.91
N LEU A 3 -22.60 -16.67 -13.35
CA LEU A 3 -22.28 -15.74 -12.26
C LEU A 3 -21.80 -16.47 -10.99
N LYS A 4 -22.37 -17.64 -10.64
CA LYS A 4 -21.94 -18.39 -9.44
C LYS A 4 -20.48 -18.82 -9.56
N LYS A 5 -20.08 -19.35 -10.72
CA LYS A 5 -18.69 -19.74 -11.00
C LYS A 5 -17.77 -18.50 -10.98
N GLN A 6 -18.21 -17.40 -11.59
CA GLN A 6 -17.46 -16.13 -11.62
C GLN A 6 -17.19 -15.61 -10.22
N LEU A 7 -18.22 -15.52 -9.37
CA LEU A 7 -18.08 -15.05 -7.98
C LEU A 7 -17.20 -16.00 -7.14
N ALA A 8 -17.34 -17.32 -7.32
CA ALA A 8 -16.48 -18.28 -6.64
C ALA A 8 -15.00 -18.05 -6.99
N CYS A 9 -14.67 -17.83 -8.28
CA CYS A 9 -13.31 -17.50 -8.70
C CYS A 9 -12.82 -16.17 -8.13
N ILE A 10 -13.68 -15.13 -8.09
CA ILE A 10 -13.37 -13.82 -7.49
C ILE A 10 -13.05 -13.97 -5.99
N TYR A 11 -13.87 -14.69 -5.24
CA TYR A 11 -13.63 -14.91 -3.81
C TYR A 11 -12.39 -15.76 -3.55
N THR A 12 -12.16 -16.80 -4.36
CA THR A 12 -10.93 -17.61 -4.28
C THR A 12 -9.70 -16.76 -4.53
N ASN A 13 -9.72 -15.92 -5.58
CA ASN A 13 -8.62 -14.99 -5.85
C ASN A 13 -8.38 -14.06 -4.66
N ASN A 14 -9.42 -13.38 -4.15
CA ASN A 14 -9.30 -12.45 -3.01
C ASN A 14 -8.79 -13.12 -1.74
N PHE A 15 -9.15 -14.36 -1.48
CA PHE A 15 -8.67 -15.10 -0.32
C PHE A 15 -7.18 -15.44 -0.46
N PHE A 16 -6.79 -16.09 -1.56
CA PHE A 16 -5.41 -16.56 -1.72
C PHE A 16 -4.42 -15.41 -1.92
N SER A 17 -4.75 -14.36 -2.67
CA SER A 17 -3.92 -13.16 -2.78
C SER A 17 -3.91 -12.32 -1.49
N GLY A 18 -4.93 -12.47 -0.64
CA GLY A 18 -4.97 -11.86 0.69
C GLY A 18 -4.09 -12.56 1.72
N LEU A 19 -3.65 -13.81 1.49
CA LEU A 19 -2.76 -14.57 2.39
C LEU A 19 -1.32 -14.03 2.31
N ARG A 20 -1.10 -12.81 2.73
CA ARG A 20 0.19 -12.09 2.69
C ARG A 20 1.12 -12.56 3.80
N ILE A 21 1.59 -13.80 3.70
CA ILE A 21 2.35 -14.46 4.77
C ILE A 21 3.75 -13.88 5.01
N THR A 22 4.28 -13.12 4.06
CA THR A 22 5.58 -12.47 4.17
C THR A 22 5.51 -11.08 4.80
N ASP A 23 4.36 -10.40 4.75
CA ASP A 23 4.23 -8.98 5.14
C ASP A 23 4.71 -8.72 6.59
N ALA A 24 4.50 -9.66 7.50
CA ALA A 24 4.90 -9.51 8.90
C ALA A 24 6.39 -9.76 9.18
N VAL A 25 7.14 -10.32 8.22
CA VAL A 25 8.49 -10.85 8.49
C VAL A 25 9.54 -10.50 7.44
N TRP A 26 9.18 -9.95 6.29
CA TRP A 26 10.07 -9.82 5.13
C TRP A 26 11.34 -8.99 5.40
N VAL A 27 11.23 -7.90 6.17
CA VAL A 27 12.39 -7.07 6.55
C VAL A 27 13.31 -7.83 7.48
N ALA A 28 12.75 -8.45 8.52
CA ALA A 28 13.54 -9.26 9.46
C ALA A 28 14.21 -10.45 8.76
N LEU A 29 13.51 -11.07 7.82
CA LEU A 29 14.05 -12.19 7.03
C LEU A 29 15.20 -11.75 6.10
N LEU A 30 15.12 -10.58 5.47
CA LEU A 30 16.20 -10.04 4.64
C LEU A 30 17.39 -9.60 5.51
N ALA A 31 17.14 -8.92 6.62
CA ALA A 31 18.18 -8.54 7.57
C ALA A 31 18.92 -9.77 8.13
N ALA A 32 18.20 -10.85 8.44
CA ALA A 32 18.80 -12.12 8.88
C ALA A 32 19.67 -12.78 7.80
N ARG A 33 19.49 -12.44 6.51
CA ARG A 33 20.38 -12.86 5.41
C ARG A 33 21.59 -11.95 5.20
N GLY A 34 21.69 -10.88 5.99
CA GLY A 34 22.82 -9.95 5.94
C GLY A 34 22.60 -8.74 5.04
N PHE A 35 21.39 -8.53 4.51
CA PHE A 35 21.07 -7.29 3.80
C PHE A 35 20.95 -6.13 4.80
N SER A 36 21.58 -5.00 4.48
CA SER A 36 21.48 -3.78 5.26
C SER A 36 20.06 -3.16 5.17
N LEU A 37 19.71 -2.33 6.14
CA LEU A 37 18.44 -1.63 6.13
C LEU A 37 18.35 -0.63 4.96
N TRP A 38 19.49 -0.07 4.54
CA TRP A 38 19.59 0.76 3.35
C TRP A 38 19.24 -0.04 2.08
N GLU A 39 19.78 -1.23 1.91
CA GLU A 39 19.49 -2.11 0.76
C GLU A 39 17.99 -2.49 0.72
N ILE A 40 17.41 -2.81 1.87
CA ILE A 40 15.98 -3.09 2.00
C ILE A 40 15.17 -1.84 1.63
N GLY A 41 15.60 -0.66 2.08
CA GLY A 41 14.99 0.62 1.71
C GLY A 41 15.10 0.94 0.22
N VAL A 42 16.23 0.62 -0.42
CA VAL A 42 16.40 0.76 -1.88
C VAL A 42 15.45 -0.16 -2.65
N ALA A 43 15.29 -1.40 -2.19
CA ALA A 43 14.34 -2.33 -2.80
C ALA A 43 12.89 -1.79 -2.75
N GLU A 44 12.50 -1.19 -1.63
CA GLU A 44 11.21 -0.51 -1.48
C GLU A 44 11.08 0.72 -2.39
N SER A 45 12.16 1.48 -2.57
CA SER A 45 12.19 2.60 -3.52
C SER A 45 11.94 2.14 -4.96
N VAL A 46 12.50 1.00 -5.36
CA VAL A 46 12.27 0.40 -6.68
C VAL A 46 10.79 0.04 -6.84
N PHE A 47 10.18 -0.54 -5.79
CA PHE A 47 8.73 -0.81 -5.80
C PHE A 47 7.93 0.46 -6.10
N HIS A 48 8.17 1.55 -5.37
CA HIS A 48 7.45 2.81 -5.56
C HIS A 48 7.75 3.47 -6.91
N MET A 49 8.98 3.38 -7.41
CA MET A 49 9.35 3.90 -8.74
C MET A 49 8.60 3.18 -9.86
N VAL A 50 8.54 1.85 -9.81
CA VAL A 50 7.83 1.04 -10.80
C VAL A 50 6.31 1.26 -10.68
N SER A 51 5.77 1.28 -9.46
CA SER A 51 4.36 1.56 -9.19
C SER A 51 3.94 2.90 -9.81
N LEU A 52 4.69 3.97 -9.54
CA LEU A 52 4.47 5.30 -10.09
C LEU A 52 4.48 5.32 -11.63
N THR A 53 5.43 4.58 -12.23
CA THR A 53 5.61 4.56 -13.70
C THR A 53 4.53 3.75 -14.40
N PHE A 54 4.06 2.66 -13.80
CA PHE A 54 3.16 1.70 -14.43
C PHE A 54 1.69 1.84 -14.02
N GLU A 55 1.32 2.77 -13.16
CA GLU A 55 -0.08 2.99 -12.76
C GLU A 55 -0.98 3.28 -13.97
N VAL A 56 -0.57 4.18 -14.85
CA VAL A 56 -1.32 4.52 -16.08
C VAL A 56 -1.20 3.43 -17.14
N PRO A 57 -0.01 2.92 -17.47
CA PRO A 57 0.12 1.83 -18.44
C PRO A 57 -0.70 0.59 -18.12
N SER A 58 -0.81 0.24 -16.83
CA SER A 58 -1.58 -0.95 -16.41
C SER A 58 -3.08 -0.79 -16.63
N GLY A 59 -3.63 0.40 -16.38
CA GLY A 59 -5.03 0.73 -16.68
C GLY A 59 -5.32 0.62 -18.18
N MET A 60 -4.44 1.17 -19.01
CA MET A 60 -4.54 1.04 -20.48
C MET A 60 -4.44 -0.43 -20.93
N ALA A 61 -3.54 -1.23 -20.33
CA ALA A 61 -3.43 -2.65 -20.62
C ALA A 61 -4.74 -3.38 -20.31
N ALA A 62 -5.42 -3.04 -19.21
CA ALA A 62 -6.71 -3.60 -18.85
C ALA A 62 -7.80 -3.29 -19.87
N ASP A 63 -7.80 -2.07 -20.41
CA ASP A 63 -8.78 -1.65 -21.43
C ASP A 63 -8.49 -2.28 -22.80
N LEU A 64 -7.22 -2.40 -23.19
CA LEU A 64 -6.80 -2.93 -24.50
C LEU A 64 -6.78 -4.46 -24.58
N LEU A 65 -6.16 -5.12 -23.61
CA LEU A 65 -5.97 -6.57 -23.60
C LEU A 65 -7.15 -7.32 -22.96
N GLY A 66 -7.91 -6.61 -22.14
CA GLY A 66 -9.00 -7.11 -21.30
C GLY A 66 -8.59 -7.31 -19.85
N ARG A 67 -9.55 -7.12 -18.98
CA ARG A 67 -9.33 -7.11 -17.53
C ARG A 67 -8.84 -8.46 -17.00
N LYS A 68 -9.44 -9.55 -17.44
CA LYS A 68 -9.01 -10.90 -17.07
C LYS A 68 -7.54 -11.15 -17.44
N LYS A 69 -7.15 -10.83 -18.67
CA LYS A 69 -5.77 -11.06 -19.16
C LYS A 69 -4.77 -10.25 -18.36
N THR A 70 -5.10 -8.98 -18.05
CA THR A 70 -4.26 -8.10 -17.24
C THR A 70 -4.09 -8.65 -15.82
N LEU A 71 -5.19 -9.11 -15.19
CA LEU A 71 -5.12 -9.71 -13.85
C LEU A 71 -4.32 -11.01 -13.85
N VAL A 72 -4.44 -11.87 -14.89
CA VAL A 72 -3.63 -13.09 -15.01
C VAL A 72 -2.15 -12.72 -15.17
N ALA A 73 -1.83 -11.73 -16.02
CA ALA A 73 -0.45 -11.27 -16.19
C ALA A 73 0.12 -10.73 -14.86
N GLY A 74 -0.67 -9.93 -14.11
CA GLY A 74 -0.31 -9.49 -12.77
C GLY A 74 -0.04 -10.66 -11.82
N GLY A 75 -0.91 -11.68 -11.82
CA GLY A 75 -0.71 -12.90 -11.02
C GLY A 75 0.58 -13.65 -11.37
N VAL A 76 0.91 -13.75 -12.65
CA VAL A 76 2.19 -14.33 -13.10
C VAL A 76 3.37 -13.51 -12.62
N CYS A 77 3.31 -12.17 -12.74
CA CYS A 77 4.35 -11.27 -12.20
C CYS A 77 4.53 -11.45 -10.69
N MET A 78 3.44 -11.60 -9.93
CA MET A 78 3.51 -11.81 -8.48
C MET A 78 4.14 -13.16 -8.13
N VAL A 79 3.79 -14.24 -8.84
CA VAL A 79 4.43 -15.56 -8.67
C VAL A 79 5.93 -15.47 -8.97
N LEU A 80 6.32 -14.84 -10.08
CA LEU A 80 7.72 -14.67 -10.45
C LEU A 80 8.47 -13.80 -9.43
N SER A 81 7.85 -12.74 -8.91
CA SER A 81 8.40 -11.92 -7.83
C SER A 81 8.72 -12.77 -6.59
N ASN A 82 7.77 -13.59 -6.13
CA ASN A 82 7.98 -14.46 -4.98
C ASN A 82 9.06 -15.50 -5.23
N LEU A 83 9.11 -16.10 -6.42
CA LEU A 83 10.16 -17.07 -6.79
C LEU A 83 11.54 -16.41 -6.84
N LEU A 84 11.67 -15.22 -7.43
CA LEU A 84 12.92 -14.47 -7.44
C LEU A 84 13.34 -14.12 -6.01
N MET A 85 12.43 -13.64 -5.18
CA MET A 85 12.74 -13.29 -3.78
C MET A 85 13.19 -14.52 -2.99
N ALA A 86 12.57 -15.70 -3.20
CA ALA A 86 12.94 -16.94 -2.52
C ALA A 86 14.42 -17.33 -2.72
N PHE A 87 14.97 -17.02 -3.89
CA PHE A 87 16.32 -17.41 -4.30
C PHE A 87 17.25 -16.23 -4.59
N ALA A 88 16.84 -14.99 -4.28
CA ALA A 88 17.63 -13.78 -4.53
C ALA A 88 19.02 -13.87 -3.88
N PRO A 89 20.12 -13.87 -4.64
CA PRO A 89 21.46 -13.93 -4.07
C PRO A 89 21.97 -12.56 -3.61
N ASP A 90 21.48 -11.49 -4.20
CA ASP A 90 21.95 -10.13 -4.00
C ASP A 90 20.82 -9.09 -4.16
N LEU A 91 21.17 -7.82 -3.93
CA LEU A 91 20.26 -6.67 -4.01
C LEU A 91 19.60 -6.53 -5.40
N PHE A 92 20.32 -6.85 -6.48
CA PHE A 92 19.76 -6.72 -7.84
C PHE A 92 18.52 -7.61 -8.02
N PHE A 93 18.60 -8.87 -7.59
CA PHE A 93 17.45 -9.80 -7.69
C PHE A 93 16.31 -9.41 -6.75
N ILE A 94 16.61 -8.85 -5.56
CA ILE A 94 15.58 -8.31 -4.67
C ILE A 94 14.87 -7.13 -5.35
N CYS A 95 15.63 -6.18 -5.92
CA CYS A 95 15.05 -5.05 -6.66
C CYS A 95 14.22 -5.52 -7.86
N LEU A 96 14.66 -6.54 -8.59
CA LEU A 96 13.89 -7.12 -9.70
C LEU A 96 12.59 -7.76 -9.21
N ALA A 97 12.63 -8.49 -8.09
CA ALA A 97 11.44 -9.06 -7.47
C ALA A 97 10.46 -7.96 -7.02
N MET A 98 10.95 -6.89 -6.38
CA MET A 98 10.13 -5.74 -5.98
C MET A 98 9.54 -5.00 -7.19
N ALA A 99 10.29 -4.87 -8.28
CA ALA A 99 9.78 -4.30 -9.53
C ALA A 99 8.63 -5.13 -10.12
N LEU A 100 8.74 -6.47 -10.14
CA LEU A 100 7.67 -7.36 -10.59
C LEU A 100 6.45 -7.32 -9.67
N SER A 101 6.67 -7.23 -8.35
CA SER A 101 5.58 -7.05 -7.37
C SER A 101 4.84 -5.74 -7.60
N ALA A 102 5.56 -4.64 -7.81
CA ALA A 102 4.97 -3.33 -8.10
C ALA A 102 4.16 -3.35 -9.40
N LEU A 103 4.69 -3.97 -10.46
CA LEU A 103 4.00 -4.13 -11.73
C LEU A 103 2.70 -4.94 -11.56
N ALA A 104 2.75 -6.04 -10.80
CA ALA A 104 1.57 -6.84 -10.47
C ALA A 104 0.52 -6.01 -9.72
N ASN A 105 0.93 -5.25 -8.70
CA ASN A 105 0.02 -4.38 -7.94
C ASN A 105 -0.62 -3.31 -8.83
N ALA A 106 0.14 -2.69 -9.75
CA ALA A 106 -0.39 -1.74 -10.72
C ALA A 106 -1.45 -2.41 -11.63
N MET A 107 -1.22 -3.64 -12.08
CA MET A 107 -2.19 -4.40 -12.88
C MET A 107 -3.45 -4.79 -12.10
N PHE A 108 -3.36 -5.00 -10.79
CA PHE A 108 -4.51 -5.31 -9.94
C PHE A 108 -5.33 -4.07 -9.59
N SER A 109 -4.67 -2.92 -9.45
CA SER A 109 -5.29 -1.64 -9.08
C SER A 109 -6.42 -1.27 -10.05
N GLY A 110 -7.61 -1.05 -9.51
CA GLY A 110 -8.80 -0.71 -10.30
C GLY A 110 -9.35 -1.84 -11.19
N THR A 111 -8.49 -2.69 -11.75
CA THR A 111 -8.87 -3.74 -12.71
C THR A 111 -9.75 -4.83 -12.07
N ALA A 112 -9.43 -5.23 -10.83
CA ALA A 112 -10.19 -6.26 -10.11
C ALA A 112 -11.61 -5.81 -9.76
N SER A 113 -11.76 -4.58 -9.25
CA SER A 113 -13.06 -3.99 -8.93
C SER A 113 -13.90 -3.78 -10.18
N ALA A 114 -13.28 -3.31 -11.26
CA ALA A 114 -13.93 -3.11 -12.55
C ALA A 114 -14.39 -4.44 -13.18
N LEU A 115 -13.58 -5.52 -13.13
CA LEU A 115 -13.98 -6.85 -13.58
C LEU A 115 -15.19 -7.37 -12.78
N THR A 116 -15.16 -7.17 -11.46
CA THR A 116 -16.26 -7.58 -10.57
C THR A 116 -17.56 -6.84 -10.92
N TYR A 117 -17.49 -5.50 -11.07
CA TYR A 117 -18.63 -4.67 -11.44
C TYR A 117 -19.22 -5.08 -12.79
N ASP A 118 -18.36 -5.22 -13.82
CA ASP A 118 -18.81 -5.59 -15.16
C ASP A 118 -19.37 -7.02 -15.22
N SER A 119 -18.84 -7.94 -14.42
CA SER A 119 -19.39 -9.30 -14.29
C SER A 119 -20.82 -9.29 -13.77
N LEU A 120 -21.11 -8.47 -12.76
CA LEU A 120 -22.45 -8.29 -12.22
C LEU A 120 -23.36 -7.58 -13.22
N LYS A 121 -22.86 -6.52 -13.88
CA LYS A 121 -23.60 -5.75 -14.88
C LYS A 121 -24.03 -6.61 -16.07
N GLN A 122 -23.13 -7.47 -16.58
CA GLN A 122 -23.45 -8.40 -17.66
C GLN A 122 -24.56 -9.40 -17.29
N CYS A 123 -24.75 -9.67 -15.99
CA CYS A 123 -25.79 -10.57 -15.48
C CYS A 123 -27.02 -9.83 -14.95
N GLY A 124 -27.13 -8.51 -15.12
CA GLY A 124 -28.24 -7.70 -14.61
C GLY A 124 -28.32 -7.63 -13.08
N ARG A 125 -27.19 -7.78 -12.37
CA ARG A 125 -27.09 -7.87 -10.91
C ARG A 125 -26.20 -6.76 -10.32
N THR A 126 -26.24 -5.56 -10.87
CA THR A 126 -25.46 -4.40 -10.41
C THR A 126 -25.75 -4.02 -8.95
N ASP A 127 -26.99 -4.22 -8.49
CA ASP A 127 -27.40 -3.91 -7.11
C ASP A 127 -26.67 -4.77 -6.07
N ASP A 128 -26.16 -5.93 -6.47
CA ASP A 128 -25.35 -6.79 -5.60
C ASP A 128 -23.90 -6.30 -5.44
N TYR A 129 -23.45 -5.30 -6.20
CA TYR A 129 -22.04 -4.90 -6.22
C TYR A 129 -21.50 -4.52 -4.84
N LEU A 130 -22.23 -3.71 -4.09
CA LEU A 130 -21.81 -3.30 -2.74
C LEU A 130 -21.61 -4.51 -1.82
N ARG A 131 -22.54 -5.47 -1.87
CA ARG A 131 -22.44 -6.71 -1.07
C ARG A 131 -21.24 -7.56 -1.49
N VAL A 132 -21.05 -7.77 -2.79
CA VAL A 132 -19.92 -8.57 -3.31
C VAL A 132 -18.59 -7.90 -2.99
N SER A 133 -18.48 -6.59 -3.17
CA SER A 133 -17.28 -5.82 -2.84
C SER A 133 -16.95 -5.88 -1.34
N ALA A 134 -17.96 -5.71 -0.48
CA ALA A 134 -17.78 -5.86 0.97
C ALA A 134 -17.31 -7.26 1.35
N ASN A 135 -17.89 -8.32 0.77
CA ASN A 135 -17.44 -9.70 1.00
C ASN A 135 -16.00 -9.93 0.55
N CYS A 136 -15.59 -9.38 -0.61
CA CYS A 136 -14.20 -9.45 -1.07
C CYS A 136 -13.25 -8.78 -0.07
N SER A 137 -13.58 -7.58 0.41
CA SER A 137 -12.77 -6.85 1.40
C SER A 137 -12.67 -7.61 2.72
N GLN A 138 -13.78 -8.12 3.25
CA GLN A 138 -13.79 -8.92 4.48
C GLN A 138 -12.94 -10.19 4.34
N LEU A 139 -13.06 -10.88 3.19
CA LEU A 139 -12.30 -12.08 2.91
C LEU A 139 -10.79 -11.80 2.81
N SER A 140 -10.41 -10.70 2.15
CA SER A 140 -9.01 -10.25 2.10
C SER A 140 -8.46 -9.89 3.49
N MET A 141 -9.24 -9.17 4.32
CA MET A 141 -8.85 -8.83 5.68
C MET A 141 -8.65 -10.08 6.54
N LEU A 142 -9.58 -11.04 6.46
CA LEU A 142 -9.46 -12.33 7.16
C LEU A 142 -8.22 -13.10 6.68
N ALA A 143 -8.02 -13.18 5.37
CA ALA A 143 -6.85 -13.85 4.79
C ALA A 143 -5.54 -13.20 5.24
N THR A 144 -5.46 -11.86 5.27
CA THR A 144 -4.27 -11.13 5.77
C THR A 144 -4.02 -11.41 7.25
N ALA A 145 -5.07 -11.44 8.08
CA ALA A 145 -4.94 -11.78 9.50
C ALA A 145 -4.44 -13.23 9.69
N VAL A 146 -5.01 -14.18 8.93
CA VAL A 146 -4.55 -15.58 8.94
C VAL A 146 -3.12 -15.68 8.40
N GLY A 147 -2.81 -14.99 7.30
CA GLY A 147 -1.48 -14.96 6.70
C GLY A 147 -0.41 -14.44 7.64
N SER A 148 -0.71 -13.42 8.46
CA SER A 148 0.25 -12.88 9.43
C SER A 148 0.69 -13.91 10.47
N LEU A 149 -0.18 -14.88 10.83
CA LEU A 149 0.16 -15.97 11.73
C LEU A 149 1.24 -16.90 11.18
N ALA A 150 1.51 -16.86 9.87
CA ALA A 150 2.57 -17.66 9.26
C ALA A 150 3.96 -17.35 9.84
N SER A 151 4.18 -16.20 10.49
CA SER A 151 5.43 -15.91 11.22
C SER A 151 5.74 -16.98 12.28
N THR A 152 4.71 -17.63 12.86
CA THR A 152 4.87 -18.75 13.82
C THR A 152 5.53 -19.99 13.20
N LEU A 153 5.49 -20.10 11.87
CA LEU A 153 6.07 -21.20 11.10
C LEU A 153 7.53 -20.94 10.68
N GLU A 154 8.17 -19.88 11.18
CA GLU A 154 9.54 -19.48 10.83
C GLU A 154 10.53 -20.63 10.93
N ARG A 155 10.45 -21.43 12.00
CA ARG A 155 11.33 -22.59 12.21
C ARG A 155 11.24 -23.64 11.11
N PHE A 156 10.07 -23.77 10.46
CA PHE A 156 9.80 -24.78 9.44
C PHE A 156 10.04 -24.24 8.03
N LEU A 157 9.59 -23.02 7.77
CA LEU A 157 9.57 -22.47 6.41
C LEU A 157 10.91 -21.86 6.01
N ARG A 158 11.67 -21.30 6.96
CA ARG A 158 12.89 -20.51 6.66
C ARG A 158 12.58 -19.41 5.62
N PHE A 159 13.58 -18.66 5.19
CA PHE A 159 13.39 -17.56 4.22
C PHE A 159 12.71 -18.02 2.92
N SER A 160 13.33 -18.98 2.22
CA SER A 160 12.83 -19.42 0.91
C SER A 160 11.45 -20.07 1.01
N GLY A 161 11.17 -20.79 2.09
CA GLY A 161 9.87 -21.44 2.30
C GLY A 161 8.71 -20.47 2.38
N PHE A 162 8.88 -19.31 3.02
CA PHE A 162 7.86 -18.25 3.06
C PHE A 162 7.50 -17.78 1.64
N TYR A 163 8.51 -17.48 0.83
CA TYR A 163 8.27 -16.98 -0.51
C TYR A 163 7.78 -18.07 -1.48
N LEU A 164 8.23 -19.32 -1.34
CA LEU A 164 7.70 -20.43 -2.12
C LEU A 164 6.22 -20.72 -1.80
N LEU A 165 5.85 -20.65 -0.52
CA LEU A 165 4.45 -20.78 -0.10
C LEU A 165 3.60 -19.60 -0.60
N SER A 166 4.12 -18.37 -0.54
CA SER A 166 3.49 -17.20 -1.15
C SER A 166 3.30 -17.38 -2.66
N ALA A 167 4.32 -17.88 -3.36
CA ALA A 167 4.22 -18.16 -4.79
C ALA A 167 3.12 -19.20 -5.10
N ALA A 168 2.94 -20.21 -4.25
CA ALA A 168 1.87 -21.20 -4.39
C ALA A 168 0.48 -20.59 -4.18
N PHE A 169 0.31 -19.71 -3.19
CA PHE A 169 -0.95 -19.01 -2.95
C PHE A 169 -1.28 -18.05 -4.10
N GLU A 170 -0.32 -17.25 -4.55
CA GLU A 170 -0.50 -16.36 -5.70
C GLU A 170 -0.74 -17.14 -7.01
N GLY A 171 -0.09 -18.29 -7.18
CA GLY A 171 -0.37 -19.20 -8.29
C GLY A 171 -1.81 -19.72 -8.27
N THR A 172 -2.34 -20.05 -7.09
CA THR A 172 -3.74 -20.46 -6.91
C THR A 172 -4.70 -19.29 -7.22
N ALA A 173 -4.39 -18.08 -6.77
CA ALA A 173 -5.14 -16.87 -7.09
C ALA A 173 -5.14 -16.58 -8.60
N ALA A 174 -3.98 -16.67 -9.25
CA ALA A 174 -3.83 -16.49 -10.69
C ALA A 174 -4.60 -17.55 -11.48
N ALA A 175 -4.57 -18.82 -11.04
CA ALA A 175 -5.35 -19.91 -11.66
C ALA A 175 -6.86 -19.67 -11.52
N ALA A 176 -7.33 -19.21 -10.34
CA ALA A 176 -8.72 -18.82 -10.15
C ALA A 176 -9.13 -17.71 -11.12
N THR A 177 -8.25 -16.68 -11.29
CA THR A 177 -8.47 -15.60 -12.25
C THR A 177 -8.50 -16.10 -13.70
N ALA A 178 -7.64 -17.06 -14.07
CA ALA A 178 -7.62 -17.66 -15.39
C ALA A 178 -8.90 -18.44 -15.71
N LEU A 179 -9.60 -18.96 -14.69
CA LEU A 179 -10.89 -19.65 -14.83
C LEU A 179 -12.09 -18.70 -14.93
N MET A 180 -11.90 -17.40 -14.65
CA MET A 180 -12.94 -16.38 -14.84
C MET A 180 -13.30 -16.20 -16.31
N THR A 181 -14.46 -15.64 -16.56
CA THR A 181 -14.90 -15.21 -17.90
C THR A 181 -14.67 -13.72 -18.03
N GLU A 182 -14.10 -13.27 -19.16
CA GLU A 182 -13.98 -11.83 -19.45
C GLU A 182 -15.38 -11.24 -19.64
N PRO A 183 -15.80 -10.24 -18.83
CA PRO A 183 -17.09 -9.60 -19.03
C PRO A 183 -17.04 -8.65 -20.23
N ILE A 184 -18.11 -8.67 -21.04
CA ILE A 184 -18.30 -7.78 -22.18
C ILE A 184 -19.58 -6.99 -21.94
N VAL A 185 -19.47 -5.68 -21.68
CA VAL A 185 -20.59 -4.81 -21.29
C VAL A 185 -20.79 -3.67 -22.28
N THR A 186 -19.75 -3.30 -23.05
CA THR A 186 -19.80 -2.21 -24.04
C THR A 186 -19.41 -2.70 -25.43
N GLU A 187 -19.90 -2.02 -26.47
CA GLU A 187 -19.49 -2.34 -27.86
C GLU A 187 -18.01 -2.10 -28.08
N THR A 188 -17.40 -1.12 -27.41
CA THR A 188 -15.97 -0.87 -27.43
C THR A 188 -15.18 -2.03 -26.83
N GLN A 189 -15.64 -2.63 -25.75
CA GLN A 189 -15.06 -3.85 -25.20
C GLN A 189 -15.21 -5.04 -26.15
N ALA A 190 -16.33 -5.14 -26.87
CA ALA A 190 -16.58 -6.19 -27.85
C ALA A 190 -15.70 -6.05 -29.10
N ARG A 191 -15.48 -4.81 -29.56
CA ARG A 191 -14.71 -4.52 -30.78
C ARG A 191 -13.21 -4.38 -30.51
N ARG A 192 -12.78 -4.14 -29.26
CA ARG A 192 -11.40 -3.86 -28.80
C ARG A 192 -10.62 -3.13 -29.88
N GLU A 193 -10.94 -1.83 -30.03
CA GLU A 193 -10.21 -0.98 -30.96
C GLU A 193 -8.73 -1.08 -30.64
N LYS A 194 -7.91 -1.19 -31.71
CA LYS A 194 -6.46 -1.27 -31.63
C LYS A 194 -5.87 0.08 -31.20
N GLN A 195 -6.07 0.48 -29.96
CA GLN A 195 -5.25 1.53 -29.36
C GLN A 195 -3.84 0.96 -29.27
N THR A 196 -2.87 1.70 -29.74
CA THR A 196 -1.51 1.22 -29.81
C THR A 196 -0.76 1.73 -28.58
N PHE A 197 0.03 0.90 -27.90
CA PHE A 197 0.97 1.30 -26.84
C PHE A 197 1.97 2.42 -27.28
N ARG A 198 1.93 2.80 -28.54
CA ARG A 198 2.81 3.82 -29.14
C ARG A 198 2.63 5.23 -28.52
N ASP A 199 1.47 5.52 -27.93
CA ASP A 199 1.15 6.81 -27.33
C ASP A 199 1.40 6.88 -25.82
N LEU A 200 1.94 5.80 -25.23
CA LEU A 200 2.17 5.68 -23.79
C LEU A 200 3.01 6.83 -23.19
N PRO A 201 4.16 7.22 -23.78
CA PRO A 201 4.94 8.34 -23.27
C PRO A 201 4.18 9.67 -23.31
N GLY A 202 3.39 9.87 -24.36
CA GLY A 202 2.55 11.07 -24.52
C GLY A 202 1.40 11.11 -23.50
N GLN A 203 0.85 9.98 -23.13
CA GLN A 203 -0.21 9.90 -22.11
C GLN A 203 0.34 10.11 -20.71
N LEU A 204 1.49 9.52 -20.37
CA LEU A 204 2.20 9.79 -19.12
C LEU A 204 2.56 11.28 -18.98
N ALA A 205 3.10 11.88 -20.03
CA ALA A 205 3.43 13.30 -20.02
C ALA A 205 2.17 14.18 -19.86
N ARG A 206 1.05 13.81 -20.48
CA ARG A 206 -0.24 14.48 -20.29
C ARG A 206 -0.74 14.33 -18.86
N LEU A 207 -0.74 13.12 -18.30
CA LEU A 207 -1.17 12.88 -16.92
C LEU A 207 -0.35 13.72 -15.93
N VAL A 208 0.96 13.72 -16.02
CA VAL A 208 1.83 14.53 -15.16
C VAL A 208 1.51 16.03 -15.32
N ARG A 209 1.34 16.50 -16.56
CA ARG A 209 0.98 17.90 -16.83
C ARG A 209 -0.38 18.26 -16.25
N ASP A 210 -1.40 17.42 -16.46
CA ASP A 210 -2.77 17.65 -16.00
C ASP A 210 -2.82 17.58 -14.47
N SER A 211 -2.07 16.67 -13.85
CA SER A 211 -1.88 16.56 -12.41
C SER A 211 -1.27 17.83 -11.80
N ILE A 212 -0.18 18.34 -12.40
CA ILE A 212 0.46 19.60 -11.97
C ILE A 212 -0.51 20.77 -12.14
N THR A 213 -1.26 20.79 -13.24
CA THR A 213 -2.23 21.85 -13.52
C THR A 213 -3.38 21.82 -12.51
N ALA A 214 -3.93 20.65 -12.21
CA ALA A 214 -4.98 20.46 -11.21
C ALA A 214 -4.51 20.86 -9.79
N LEU A 215 -3.29 20.46 -9.39
CA LEU A 215 -2.70 20.87 -8.10
C LEU A 215 -2.50 22.39 -7.99
N ARG A 216 -2.09 23.03 -9.09
CA ARG A 216 -1.93 24.50 -9.12
C ARG A 216 -3.27 25.23 -9.09
N ALA A 217 -4.30 24.66 -9.73
CA ALA A 217 -5.64 25.22 -9.73
C ALA A 217 -6.32 25.09 -8.36
N THR A 218 -5.97 24.08 -7.57
CA THR A 218 -6.59 23.78 -6.27
C THR A 218 -5.54 23.69 -5.17
N PRO A 219 -4.97 24.83 -4.69
CA PRO A 219 -3.87 24.83 -3.71
C PRO A 219 -4.23 24.16 -2.37
N LEU A 220 -5.52 24.13 -2.00
CA LEU A 220 -5.98 23.46 -0.80
C LEU A 220 -5.89 21.94 -0.96
N ALA A 221 -6.33 21.39 -2.10
CA ALA A 221 -6.18 19.97 -2.40
C ALA A 221 -4.69 19.55 -2.38
N ALA A 222 -3.80 20.35 -2.99
CA ALA A 222 -2.36 20.10 -2.94
C ALA A 222 -1.82 20.02 -1.50
N LYS A 223 -2.27 20.93 -0.60
CA LYS A 223 -1.86 20.88 0.81
C LYS A 223 -2.38 19.65 1.54
N LEU A 224 -3.62 19.24 1.25
CA LEU A 224 -4.23 18.05 1.85
C LEU A 224 -3.47 16.79 1.42
N ILE A 225 -3.26 16.60 0.12
CA ILE A 225 -2.50 15.48 -0.46
C ILE A 225 -1.10 15.39 0.15
N VAL A 226 -0.35 16.50 0.19
CA VAL A 226 0.99 16.50 0.79
C VAL A 226 0.94 16.20 2.29
N SER A 227 -0.04 16.73 3.02
CA SER A 227 -0.16 16.45 4.46
C SER A 227 -0.52 14.99 4.75
N ALA A 228 -1.38 14.38 3.93
CA ALA A 228 -1.70 12.96 4.00
C ALA A 228 -0.44 12.10 3.71
N ALA A 229 0.26 12.38 2.61
CA ALA A 229 1.47 11.66 2.23
C ALA A 229 2.56 11.74 3.33
N VAL A 230 2.78 12.92 3.93
CA VAL A 230 3.76 13.11 5.03
C VAL A 230 3.42 12.26 6.25
N LEU A 231 2.14 12.04 6.56
CA LEU A 231 1.72 11.18 7.67
C LEU A 231 1.68 9.69 7.29
N CYS A 232 1.39 9.34 6.03
CA CYS A 232 1.37 7.96 5.56
C CYS A 232 2.77 7.31 5.55
N ILE A 233 3.82 8.09 5.25
CA ILE A 233 5.22 7.60 5.22
C ILE A 233 5.62 6.96 6.55
N PRO A 234 5.51 7.63 7.72
CA PRO A 234 5.83 7.01 9.00
C PRO A 234 4.98 5.79 9.33
N SER A 235 3.70 5.75 8.91
CA SER A 235 2.86 4.55 9.09
C SER A 235 3.46 3.35 8.40
N TYR A 236 3.82 3.51 7.13
CA TYR A 236 4.36 2.42 6.33
C TYR A 236 5.76 2.01 6.80
N LEU A 237 6.69 2.99 6.94
CA LEU A 237 8.07 2.71 7.34
C LEU A 237 8.17 2.17 8.77
N THR A 238 7.26 2.56 9.66
CA THR A 238 7.19 1.98 11.00
C THR A 238 6.80 0.50 10.92
N LYS A 239 5.77 0.12 10.15
CA LYS A 239 5.42 -1.30 9.95
C LYS A 239 6.56 -2.10 9.30
N MET A 240 7.29 -1.47 8.40
CA MET A 240 8.42 -2.08 7.71
C MET A 240 9.60 -2.34 8.66
N PHE A 241 10.13 -1.31 9.31
CA PHE A 241 11.35 -1.41 10.10
C PHE A 241 11.13 -1.87 11.55
N VAL A 242 9.90 -1.85 12.08
CA VAL A 242 9.60 -2.41 13.42
C VAL A 242 9.89 -3.90 13.50
N GLN A 243 9.78 -4.62 12.39
CA GLN A 243 10.10 -6.06 12.32
C GLN A 243 11.54 -6.30 12.77
N GLN A 244 12.49 -5.59 12.16
CA GLN A 244 13.90 -5.70 12.51
C GLN A 244 14.18 -5.10 13.89
N ARG A 245 13.56 -3.96 14.23
CA ARG A 245 13.72 -3.34 15.56
C ARG A 245 13.32 -4.27 16.69
N LEU A 246 12.24 -5.00 16.56
CA LEU A 246 11.79 -5.96 17.58
C LEU A 246 12.75 -7.15 17.68
N VAL A 247 13.28 -7.65 16.57
CA VAL A 247 14.30 -8.71 16.58
C VAL A 247 15.59 -8.24 17.26
N GLU A 248 16.06 -7.01 17.02
CA GLU A 248 17.17 -6.37 17.72
C GLU A 248 16.96 -6.27 19.23
N LEU A 249 15.70 -6.08 19.66
CA LEU A 249 15.29 -6.05 21.06
C LEU A 249 15.11 -7.45 21.68
N GLY A 250 15.42 -8.52 20.94
CA GLY A 250 15.28 -9.91 21.40
C GLY A 250 13.88 -10.48 21.27
N TRP A 251 12.96 -9.81 20.55
CA TRP A 251 11.61 -10.32 20.30
C TRP A 251 11.67 -11.49 19.29
N PRO A 252 10.99 -12.61 19.57
CA PRO A 252 11.00 -13.75 18.65
C PRO A 252 10.36 -13.40 17.29
N THR A 253 11.02 -13.75 16.19
CA THR A 253 10.49 -13.56 14.83
C THR A 253 9.13 -14.23 14.66
N ALA A 254 8.92 -15.40 15.29
CA ALA A 254 7.64 -16.10 15.31
C ALA A 254 6.46 -15.26 15.85
N LEU A 255 6.72 -14.25 16.66
CA LEU A 255 5.71 -13.38 17.27
C LEU A 255 5.58 -12.02 16.57
N LEU A 256 6.21 -11.80 15.42
CA LEU A 256 6.10 -10.53 14.67
C LEU A 256 4.69 -10.25 14.13
N PHE A 257 3.82 -11.27 14.08
CA PHE A 257 2.40 -11.05 13.78
C PHE A 257 1.67 -10.23 14.87
N VAL A 258 2.13 -10.27 16.12
CA VAL A 258 1.45 -9.58 17.25
C VAL A 258 1.42 -8.05 17.03
N PRO A 259 2.53 -7.35 16.80
CA PRO A 259 2.49 -5.91 16.52
C PRO A 259 1.68 -5.58 15.27
N MET A 260 1.64 -6.45 14.26
CA MET A 260 0.84 -6.25 13.05
C MET A 260 -0.66 -6.31 13.37
N LEU A 261 -1.12 -7.32 14.10
CA LEU A 261 -2.51 -7.44 14.54
C LEU A 261 -2.92 -6.27 15.46
N LEU A 262 -2.07 -5.90 16.42
CA LEU A 262 -2.34 -4.79 17.32
C LEU A 262 -2.39 -3.45 16.58
N SER A 263 -1.56 -3.25 15.57
CA SER A 263 -1.62 -2.09 14.69
C SER A 263 -2.93 -2.05 13.88
N GLY A 264 -3.42 -3.21 13.42
CA GLY A 264 -4.72 -3.32 12.76
C GLY A 264 -5.88 -2.96 13.70
N LEU A 265 -5.84 -3.39 14.96
CA LEU A 265 -6.83 -3.00 15.96
C LEU A 265 -6.75 -1.49 16.28
N ALA A 266 -5.53 -0.95 16.38
CA ALA A 266 -5.33 0.49 16.57
C ALA A 266 -5.86 1.33 15.39
N SER A 267 -5.71 0.82 14.16
CA SER A 267 -6.33 1.40 12.96
C SER A 267 -7.85 1.51 13.10
N MET A 268 -8.52 0.41 13.47
CA MET A 268 -9.97 0.41 13.68
C MET A 268 -10.40 1.40 14.78
N LEU A 269 -9.66 1.45 15.90
CA LEU A 269 -9.91 2.41 16.98
C LEU A 269 -9.64 3.85 16.53
N GLY A 270 -8.64 4.07 15.70
CA GLY A 270 -8.31 5.37 15.12
C GLY A 270 -9.41 5.90 14.21
N VAL A 271 -9.95 5.07 13.32
CA VAL A 271 -11.11 5.41 12.48
C VAL A 271 -12.33 5.74 13.34
N GLU A 272 -12.63 4.93 14.37
CA GLU A 272 -13.76 5.19 15.25
C GLU A 272 -13.58 6.46 16.09
N ALA A 273 -12.35 6.73 16.56
CA ALA A 273 -12.03 7.99 17.23
C ALA A 273 -12.17 9.17 16.26
N GLY A 274 -11.64 9.06 15.05
CA GLY A 274 -11.79 10.06 13.99
C GLY A 274 -13.26 10.38 13.69
N ARG A 275 -14.11 9.36 13.62
CA ARG A 275 -15.56 9.53 13.38
C ARG A 275 -16.25 10.34 14.47
N ARG A 276 -15.77 10.27 15.73
CA ARG A 276 -16.33 11.00 16.87
C ARG A 276 -15.73 12.39 17.04
N LEU A 277 -14.54 12.61 16.49
CA LEU A 277 -13.90 13.92 16.54
C LEU A 277 -14.50 14.85 15.48
N HIS A 278 -14.66 16.12 15.84
CA HIS A 278 -15.13 17.17 14.95
C HIS A 278 -14.14 18.34 15.00
N PRO A 279 -12.99 18.23 14.33
CA PRO A 279 -11.95 19.23 14.43
C PRO A 279 -12.41 20.57 13.82
N GLU A 280 -12.42 21.64 14.60
CA GLU A 280 -12.73 23.01 14.13
C GLU A 280 -11.74 23.47 13.05
N SER A 281 -10.51 22.97 13.07
CA SER A 281 -9.45 23.30 12.12
C SER A 281 -8.66 22.05 11.74
N LEU A 282 -8.77 21.62 10.50
CA LEU A 282 -8.00 20.48 9.97
C LEU A 282 -6.48 20.72 10.09
N ARG A 283 -6.04 21.96 9.98
CA ARG A 283 -4.62 22.32 10.17
C ARG A 283 -4.13 22.06 11.60
N ARG A 284 -4.93 22.43 12.64
CA ARG A 284 -4.57 22.12 14.04
C ARG A 284 -4.63 20.62 14.29
N PHE A 285 -5.61 19.96 13.70
CA PHE A 285 -5.75 18.51 13.77
C PHE A 285 -4.55 17.80 13.16
N TYR A 286 -4.13 18.22 11.95
CA TYR A 286 -2.87 17.74 11.34
C TYR A 286 -1.67 17.91 12.28
N ALA A 287 -1.53 19.09 12.88
CA ALA A 287 -0.40 19.37 13.76
C ALA A 287 -0.35 18.44 14.98
N VAL A 288 -1.50 18.19 15.61
CA VAL A 288 -1.62 17.23 16.72
C VAL A 288 -1.28 15.82 16.25
N CYS A 289 -1.85 15.41 15.13
CA CYS A 289 -1.57 14.08 14.55
C CYS A 289 -0.09 13.92 14.19
N ALA A 290 0.55 14.94 13.61
CA ALA A 290 1.97 14.91 13.28
C ALA A 290 2.87 14.82 14.54
N LEU A 291 2.52 15.52 15.61
CA LEU A 291 3.24 15.42 16.88
C LEU A 291 3.07 14.04 17.53
N LEU A 292 1.86 13.51 17.57
CA LEU A 292 1.58 12.18 18.10
C LEU A 292 2.25 11.08 17.27
N CYS A 293 2.19 11.19 15.93
CA CYS A 293 2.85 10.29 15.02
C CYS A 293 4.38 10.35 15.21
N GLY A 294 4.95 11.55 15.29
CA GLY A 294 6.37 11.73 15.58
C GLY A 294 6.79 11.13 16.92
N GLY A 295 5.99 11.33 17.97
CA GLY A 295 6.18 10.70 19.28
C GLY A 295 6.11 9.18 19.21
N GLY A 296 5.14 8.63 18.44
CA GLY A 296 5.02 7.19 18.20
C GLY A 296 6.25 6.61 17.52
N CYS A 297 6.77 7.26 16.47
CA CYS A 297 8.01 6.87 15.80
C CYS A 297 9.23 6.93 16.76
N ALA A 298 9.31 7.95 17.61
CA ALA A 298 10.37 8.04 18.61
C ALA A 298 10.28 6.91 19.64
N LEU A 299 9.07 6.51 20.04
CA LEU A 299 8.86 5.35 20.91
C LEU A 299 9.33 4.05 20.22
N VAL A 300 8.99 3.84 18.95
CA VAL A 300 9.49 2.68 18.20
C VAL A 300 11.01 2.69 18.14
N GLY A 301 11.61 3.87 17.96
CA GLY A 301 13.06 4.02 17.85
C GLY A 301 13.82 3.79 19.14
N ALA A 302 13.34 4.32 20.26
CA ALA A 302 14.12 4.42 21.50
C ALA A 302 13.62 3.54 22.66
N ALA A 303 12.35 3.11 22.63
CA ALA A 303 11.76 2.40 23.76
C ALA A 303 12.06 0.88 23.73
N PRO A 304 11.89 0.17 24.87
CA PRO A 304 11.86 -1.29 24.92
C PRO A 304 10.64 -1.86 24.19
N VAL A 305 10.56 -3.17 24.08
CA VAL A 305 9.57 -3.90 23.27
C VAL A 305 8.13 -3.39 23.42
N LEU A 306 7.64 -3.23 24.64
CA LEU A 306 6.26 -2.75 24.87
C LEU A 306 6.04 -1.33 24.36
N GLY A 307 7.01 -0.44 24.58
CA GLY A 307 6.95 0.93 24.07
C GLY A 307 7.05 0.97 22.54
N CYS A 308 7.85 0.09 21.95
CA CYS A 308 7.95 -0.08 20.50
C CYS A 308 6.59 -0.51 19.89
N ILE A 309 5.94 -1.51 20.46
CA ILE A 309 4.61 -1.98 20.02
C ILE A 309 3.56 -0.88 20.18
N PHE A 310 3.55 -0.19 21.33
CA PHE A 310 2.63 0.91 21.58
C PHE A 310 2.85 2.08 20.62
N GLY A 311 4.11 2.42 20.32
CA GLY A 311 4.47 3.43 19.33
C GLY A 311 3.92 3.09 17.94
N CYS A 312 4.03 1.84 17.52
CA CYS A 312 3.47 1.33 16.27
C CYS A 312 1.93 1.50 16.21
N MET A 313 1.24 1.12 17.29
CA MET A 313 -0.22 1.28 17.44
C MET A 313 -0.61 2.76 17.38
N LEU A 314 0.13 3.61 18.09
CA LEU A 314 -0.15 5.06 18.12
C LEU A 314 -0.02 5.68 16.73
N VAL A 315 1.08 5.40 16.03
CA VAL A 315 1.30 5.88 14.65
C VAL A 315 0.13 5.48 13.76
N GLN A 316 -0.25 4.20 13.78
CA GLN A 316 -1.32 3.69 12.92
C GLN A 316 -2.67 4.31 13.25
N GLY A 317 -3.08 4.30 14.52
CA GLY A 317 -4.39 4.82 14.92
C GLY A 317 -4.55 6.32 14.65
N VAL A 318 -3.49 7.10 14.91
CA VAL A 318 -3.50 8.55 14.68
C VAL A 318 -3.64 8.90 13.20
N ILE A 319 -2.94 8.16 12.35
CA ILE A 319 -2.98 8.42 10.91
C ILE A 319 -4.34 8.09 10.33
N ASP A 320 -4.92 6.96 10.69
CA ASP A 320 -6.23 6.57 10.17
C ASP A 320 -7.35 7.51 10.65
N ALA A 321 -7.22 8.05 11.88
CA ALA A 321 -8.10 9.11 12.34
C ALA A 321 -7.97 10.40 11.51
N TYR A 322 -6.76 10.76 11.10
CA TYR A 322 -6.50 11.95 10.27
C TYR A 322 -7.03 11.76 8.84
N LEU A 323 -6.72 10.64 8.21
CA LEU A 323 -7.08 10.36 6.82
C LEU A 323 -8.60 10.39 6.60
N LEU A 324 -9.39 9.98 7.60
CA LEU A 324 -10.86 10.05 7.52
C LEU A 324 -11.36 11.49 7.28
N HIS A 325 -10.79 12.47 7.97
CA HIS A 325 -11.17 13.87 7.82
C HIS A 325 -10.54 14.53 6.60
N GLU A 326 -9.33 14.12 6.28
CA GLU A 326 -8.61 14.61 5.10
C GLU A 326 -9.33 14.17 3.82
N ASP A 327 -9.69 12.89 3.69
CA ASP A 327 -10.41 12.34 2.54
C ASP A 327 -11.77 13.03 2.35
N GLN A 328 -12.54 13.23 3.44
CA GLN A 328 -13.78 14.00 3.38
C GLN A 328 -13.53 15.42 2.84
N LYS A 329 -12.55 16.13 3.41
CA LYS A 329 -12.25 17.51 3.02
C LYS A 329 -11.70 17.59 1.59
N LEU A 330 -10.90 16.61 1.18
CA LEU A 330 -10.38 16.51 -0.17
C LEU A 330 -11.54 16.34 -1.17
N ASN A 331 -12.47 15.45 -0.88
CA ASN A 331 -13.68 15.24 -1.70
C ASN A 331 -14.59 16.46 -1.79
N ASP A 332 -14.68 17.28 -0.72
CA ASP A 332 -15.45 18.52 -0.70
C ASP A 332 -14.85 19.62 -1.61
N VAL A 333 -13.52 19.63 -1.73
CA VAL A 333 -12.78 20.70 -2.43
C VAL A 333 -12.56 20.36 -3.90
N ILE A 334 -12.54 19.08 -4.25
CA ILE A 334 -12.27 18.64 -5.63
C ILE A 334 -13.54 18.70 -6.47
N PRO A 335 -13.52 19.39 -7.64
CA PRO A 335 -14.58 19.30 -8.63
C PRO A 335 -14.77 17.84 -9.10
N SER A 336 -16.02 17.43 -9.32
CA SER A 336 -16.36 16.04 -9.67
C SER A 336 -15.68 15.53 -10.93
N ASP A 337 -15.40 16.42 -11.88
CA ASP A 337 -14.70 16.15 -13.15
C ASP A 337 -13.19 15.94 -13.00
N GLN A 338 -12.58 16.42 -11.91
CA GLN A 338 -11.16 16.28 -11.62
C GLN A 338 -10.85 15.23 -10.53
N ARG A 339 -11.87 14.62 -9.95
CA ARG A 339 -11.71 13.69 -8.79
C ARG A 339 -10.79 12.51 -9.11
N ALA A 340 -10.98 11.84 -10.24
CA ALA A 340 -10.14 10.70 -10.63
C ALA A 340 -8.67 11.10 -10.80
N THR A 341 -8.42 12.26 -11.43
CA THR A 341 -7.07 12.80 -11.62
C THR A 341 -6.39 13.08 -10.28
N LEU A 342 -7.09 13.71 -9.33
CA LEU A 342 -6.50 14.10 -8.05
C LEU A 342 -6.31 12.91 -7.10
N ILE A 343 -7.12 11.86 -7.18
CA ILE A 343 -6.87 10.59 -6.48
C ILE A 343 -5.59 9.92 -7.00
N SER A 344 -5.37 9.92 -8.32
CA SER A 344 -4.11 9.41 -8.89
C SER A 344 -2.91 10.27 -8.45
N VAL A 345 -3.10 11.59 -8.32
CA VAL A 345 -2.06 12.50 -7.82
C VAL A 345 -1.68 12.19 -6.37
N ASP A 346 -2.63 11.83 -5.51
CA ASP A 346 -2.36 11.44 -4.13
C ASP A 346 -1.41 10.24 -4.06
N SER A 347 -1.71 9.17 -4.78
CA SER A 347 -0.84 8.00 -4.91
C SER A 347 0.54 8.33 -5.48
N MET A 348 0.60 9.25 -6.47
CA MET A 348 1.85 9.68 -7.08
C MET A 348 2.72 10.47 -6.10
N VAL A 349 2.14 11.41 -5.33
CA VAL A 349 2.86 12.21 -4.33
C VAL A 349 3.38 11.32 -3.22
N TYR A 350 2.58 10.39 -2.73
CA TYR A 350 3.01 9.40 -1.76
C TYR A 350 4.20 8.58 -2.27
N SER A 351 4.11 7.99 -3.46
CA SER A 351 5.20 7.19 -4.05
C SER A 351 6.47 8.03 -4.27
N LEU A 352 6.31 9.27 -4.75
CA LEU A 352 7.45 10.17 -4.98
C LEU A 352 8.22 10.49 -3.68
N LEU A 353 7.51 10.64 -2.57
CA LEU A 353 8.13 10.88 -1.27
C LEU A 353 8.72 9.60 -0.66
N MET A 354 8.11 8.44 -0.89
CA MET A 354 8.61 7.15 -0.41
C MET A 354 9.93 6.73 -1.05
N ILE A 355 10.15 7.08 -2.33
CA ILE A 355 11.39 6.76 -3.06
C ILE A 355 12.65 7.21 -2.30
N PRO A 356 12.80 8.46 -1.85
CA PRO A 356 13.93 8.86 -1.02
C PRO A 356 13.79 8.48 0.46
N ALA A 357 12.59 8.47 1.02
CA ALA A 357 12.38 8.27 2.46
C ALA A 357 12.79 6.88 2.93
N SER A 358 12.46 5.85 2.18
CA SER A 358 12.72 4.47 2.56
C SER A 358 14.23 4.16 2.70
N PRO A 359 15.10 4.41 1.69
CA PRO A 359 16.53 4.17 1.84
C PRO A 359 17.19 5.12 2.86
N LEU A 360 16.72 6.36 3.00
CA LEU A 360 17.28 7.28 3.97
C LEU A 360 17.03 6.83 5.41
N VAL A 361 15.82 6.35 5.71
CA VAL A 361 15.50 5.79 7.04
C VAL A 361 16.33 4.54 7.30
N GLY A 362 16.50 3.66 6.30
CA GLY A 362 17.37 2.50 6.40
C GLY A 362 18.84 2.88 6.63
N ALA A 363 19.38 3.84 5.86
CA ALA A 363 20.76 4.32 5.99
C ALA A 363 21.05 4.90 7.38
N VAL A 364 20.11 5.66 7.95
CA VAL A 364 20.24 6.14 9.34
C VAL A 364 20.25 4.97 10.31
N GLY A 365 19.38 3.97 10.11
CA GLY A 365 19.37 2.75 10.92
C GLY A 365 20.73 2.04 10.90
N ASP A 366 21.30 1.84 9.72
CA ASP A 366 22.62 1.21 9.54
C ASP A 366 23.74 2.04 10.18
N ALA A 367 23.74 3.36 10.00
CA ALA A 367 24.76 4.26 10.55
C ALA A 367 24.82 4.23 12.09
N PHE A 368 23.68 4.01 12.75
CA PHE A 368 23.57 3.90 14.21
C PHE A 368 23.55 2.44 14.69
N GLY A 369 23.63 1.47 13.79
CA GLY A 369 23.61 0.04 14.14
C GLY A 369 22.29 -0.46 14.71
N GLN A 370 21.17 0.24 14.46
CA GLN A 370 19.83 -0.14 14.95
C GLN A 370 18.72 0.45 14.06
N ALA A 371 17.75 -0.37 13.67
CA ALA A 371 16.61 0.05 12.84
C ALA A 371 15.79 1.19 13.47
N GLY A 372 15.74 1.24 14.81
CA GLY A 372 15.01 2.27 15.55
C GLY A 372 15.52 3.69 15.33
N ALA A 373 16.80 3.88 15.06
CA ALA A 373 17.39 5.22 14.88
C ALA A 373 16.78 5.95 13.67
N GLY A 374 16.61 5.23 12.54
CA GLY A 374 15.98 5.79 11.35
C GLY A 374 14.54 6.23 11.61
N LEU A 375 13.78 5.43 12.35
CA LEU A 375 12.40 5.76 12.73
C LEU A 375 12.33 6.94 13.70
N ALA A 376 13.26 7.04 14.66
CA ALA A 376 13.32 8.18 15.58
C ALA A 376 13.58 9.50 14.82
N VAL A 377 14.54 9.51 13.88
CA VAL A 377 14.81 10.67 13.03
C VAL A 377 13.60 11.04 12.17
N LEU A 378 12.96 10.05 11.54
CA LEU A 378 11.71 10.28 10.80
C LEU A 378 10.64 10.90 11.71
N GLY A 379 10.49 10.41 12.94
CA GLY A 379 9.56 10.95 13.91
C GLY A 379 9.81 12.42 14.24
N VAL A 380 11.07 12.83 14.43
CA VAL A 380 11.44 14.22 14.62
C VAL A 380 11.08 15.08 13.41
N LEU A 381 11.38 14.62 12.21
CA LEU A 381 11.05 15.34 10.97
C LEU A 381 9.53 15.55 10.83
N VAL A 382 8.73 14.53 11.10
CA VAL A 382 7.26 14.62 11.06
C VAL A 382 6.74 15.56 12.13
N ALA A 383 7.24 15.49 13.37
CA ALA A 383 6.86 16.39 14.44
C ALA A 383 7.19 17.87 14.10
N LEU A 384 8.32 18.12 13.43
CA LEU A 384 8.67 19.47 12.96
C LEU A 384 7.65 20.02 11.94
N THR A 385 7.06 19.19 11.08
CA THR A 385 5.97 19.63 10.19
C THR A 385 4.74 20.04 10.99
N GLY A 386 4.43 19.35 12.08
CA GLY A 386 3.34 19.67 13.00
C GLY A 386 3.56 21.02 13.70
N THR A 387 4.76 21.24 14.25
CA THR A 387 5.12 22.53 14.89
C THR A 387 5.08 23.69 13.89
N ALA A 388 5.61 23.49 12.68
CA ALA A 388 5.54 24.46 11.60
C ALA A 388 4.09 24.80 11.19
N ALA A 389 3.21 23.81 11.23
CA ALA A 389 1.79 24.02 11.01
C ALA A 389 1.15 24.88 12.12
N LEU A 390 1.53 24.74 13.38
CA LEU A 390 1.05 25.58 14.48
C LEU A 390 1.60 27.01 14.42
N GLY A 391 2.89 27.18 14.09
CA GLY A 391 3.59 28.45 14.09
C GLY A 391 3.16 29.45 13.00
N ARG A 392 2.56 28.98 11.91
CA ARG A 392 2.03 29.88 10.87
C ARG A 392 0.77 30.58 11.39
N LYS A 393 0.89 31.84 11.84
CA LYS A 393 -0.27 32.68 12.14
C LYS A 393 -1.23 32.67 10.94
N THR A 394 -2.52 32.41 11.19
CA THR A 394 -3.58 32.63 10.21
C THR A 394 -3.50 34.10 9.80
N ARG A 395 -2.97 34.41 8.64
CA ARG A 395 -3.34 35.63 7.97
C ARG A 395 -4.82 35.47 7.64
N ALA A 396 -5.63 36.13 8.45
CA ALA A 396 -7.04 36.28 8.19
C ALA A 396 -7.17 36.97 6.81
N SER A 397 -7.82 36.31 5.88
CA SER A 397 -8.40 36.92 4.70
C SER A 397 -9.73 36.28 4.48
#